data_2d24721db26d62da206ada866c623de0
#
_entry.id   2d24721db26d62da206ada866c623de0
#
_cell.length_a   1.000
_cell.length_b   1.000
_cell.length_c   1.000
_cell.angle_alpha   90.00
_cell.angle_beta   90.00
_cell.angle_gamma   90.00
#
_symmetry.space_group_name_H-M   'P 1'
#
loop_
_entity.id
_entity.type
_entity.pdbx_description
1 polymer ?
#
loop_
_entity_poly.entity_id
_entity_poly.type
_entity_poly.pdbx_seq_one_letter_code
_entity_poly.pdbx_strand_id
1 'polypeptide(L)'
;MKNQLCPIFLSFVWIFFTGNIAKASNLNVEEPKTSFEVYQPQSKTGKEIFQANCSVCHIGGTNIIIPEKNLKKNSLEANGMNSLNAISYQIINGKNGMPAFGGRLQEEEIEILASYVLKQSLTNFADN
;
A
#
# COMPACT_ATOMS: atom_id res chain seq x y z
N MET A 1 -64.94 22.63 -16.35
CA MET A 1 -65.13 23.06 -17.74
C MET A 1 -63.96 22.54 -18.49
N LYS A 2 -64.17 21.42 -19.18
CA LYS A 2 -64.27 21.31 -20.66
C LYS A 2 -62.96 21.75 -21.28
N ASN A 3 -62.24 21.03 -22.10
CA ASN A 3 -62.45 20.01 -23.13
C ASN A 3 -61.07 19.81 -23.71
N GLN A 4 -60.75 18.84 -24.32
CA GLN A 4 -61.04 17.91 -25.42
C GLN A 4 -59.73 17.37 -25.96
N LEU A 5 -59.64 16.14 -25.96
CA LEU A 5 -59.31 15.19 -27.00
C LEU A 5 -58.85 15.75 -28.37
N CYS A 6 -57.70 15.27 -28.86
CA CYS A 6 -57.64 14.78 -30.23
C CYS A 6 -56.52 13.77 -30.43
N PRO A 7 -56.81 12.57 -30.93
CA PRO A 7 -55.82 11.59 -31.33
C PRO A 7 -55.52 11.75 -32.82
N ILE A 8 -54.26 11.71 -33.18
CA ILE A 8 -53.89 11.52 -34.60
C ILE A 8 -52.99 10.30 -34.69
N PHE A 9 -53.63 9.28 -35.24
CA PHE A 9 -53.04 8.14 -35.90
C PHE A 9 -52.02 8.63 -36.95
N LEU A 10 -50.91 7.94 -37.09
CA LEU A 10 -50.30 7.67 -38.40
C LEU A 10 -49.08 6.76 -38.19
N SER A 11 -49.35 5.55 -38.50
CA SER A 11 -48.76 4.81 -39.66
C SER A 11 -47.43 4.15 -39.38
N PHE A 12 -47.57 2.87 -39.20
CA PHE A 12 -46.54 1.85 -39.37
C PHE A 12 -45.85 1.99 -40.75
N VAL A 13 -44.56 2.22 -40.76
CA VAL A 13 -43.71 1.83 -41.88
C VAL A 13 -42.70 0.82 -41.37
N TRP A 14 -43.07 -0.42 -41.56
CA TRP A 14 -42.14 -1.55 -41.47
C TRP A 14 -41.28 -1.53 -42.73
N ILE A 15 -40.09 -1.03 -42.65
CA ILE A 15 -39.08 -1.25 -43.70
C ILE A 15 -38.31 -2.52 -43.27
N PHE A 16 -38.67 -3.61 -43.91
CA PHE A 16 -37.86 -4.82 -43.89
C PHE A 16 -36.54 -4.51 -44.64
N PHE A 17 -35.51 -4.24 -43.91
CA PHE A 17 -34.14 -4.21 -44.44
C PHE A 17 -33.57 -5.62 -44.37
N THR A 18 -33.83 -6.43 -45.38
CA THR A 18 -33.12 -7.70 -45.59
C THR A 18 -31.73 -7.36 -46.10
N GLY A 19 -30.82 -7.01 -45.15
CA GLY A 19 -29.42 -6.83 -45.46
C GLY A 19 -28.67 -8.15 -45.27
N ASN A 20 -28.13 -8.67 -46.36
CA ASN A 20 -27.22 -9.83 -46.39
C ASN A 20 -26.08 -9.64 -45.37
N ILE A 21 -26.07 -10.52 -44.38
CA ILE A 21 -24.90 -10.64 -43.49
C ILE A 21 -23.80 -11.30 -44.32
N ALA A 22 -22.91 -10.50 -44.86
CA ALA A 22 -21.67 -10.99 -45.46
C ALA A 22 -20.88 -11.64 -44.28
N LYS A 23 -20.65 -12.93 -44.44
CA LYS A 23 -19.83 -13.75 -43.55
C LYS A 23 -18.40 -13.23 -43.62
N ALA A 24 -18.06 -12.34 -42.71
CA ALA A 24 -16.68 -11.90 -42.53
C ALA A 24 -15.89 -13.07 -41.99
N SER A 25 -14.98 -13.57 -42.80
CA SER A 25 -14.00 -14.57 -42.45
C SER A 25 -13.17 -14.08 -41.27
N ASN A 26 -13.14 -14.91 -40.23
CA ASN A 26 -12.32 -14.78 -39.03
C ASN A 26 -10.84 -14.65 -39.40
N LEU A 27 -10.36 -13.44 -39.54
CA LEU A 27 -8.95 -13.17 -39.48
C LEU A 27 -8.58 -13.20 -37.98
N ASN A 28 -8.01 -14.32 -37.56
CA ASN A 28 -7.29 -14.38 -36.30
C ASN A 28 -6.09 -13.42 -36.38
N VAL A 29 -6.33 -12.17 -36.05
CA VAL A 29 -5.25 -11.28 -35.64
C VAL A 29 -4.88 -11.70 -34.24
N GLU A 30 -3.87 -12.57 -34.11
CA GLU A 30 -3.15 -12.73 -32.86
C GLU A 30 -2.51 -11.37 -32.53
N GLU A 31 -3.18 -10.61 -31.67
CA GLU A 31 -2.52 -9.49 -31.01
C GLU A 31 -1.31 -10.03 -30.25
N PRO A 32 -0.11 -9.50 -30.49
CA PRO A 32 1.02 -9.83 -29.65
C PRO A 32 0.66 -9.38 -28.24
N LYS A 33 0.42 -10.35 -27.35
CA LYS A 33 0.35 -10.11 -25.90
C LYS A 33 1.72 -9.65 -25.42
N THR A 34 2.07 -8.42 -25.74
CA THR A 34 3.08 -7.71 -24.98
C THR A 34 2.44 -7.39 -23.64
N SER A 35 2.43 -8.41 -22.77
CA SER A 35 2.29 -8.16 -21.35
C SER A 35 3.51 -7.36 -20.94
N PHE A 36 3.43 -6.07 -21.08
CA PHE A 36 4.30 -5.16 -20.35
C PHE A 36 3.89 -5.34 -18.88
N GLU A 37 4.43 -6.37 -18.25
CA GLU A 37 4.39 -6.48 -16.80
C GLU A 37 5.13 -5.24 -16.29
N VAL A 38 4.33 -4.25 -15.88
CA VAL A 38 4.86 -3.16 -15.10
C VAL A 38 5.44 -3.82 -13.85
N TYR A 39 6.76 -3.97 -13.84
CA TYR A 39 7.49 -4.35 -12.63
C TYR A 39 7.18 -3.28 -11.59
N GLN A 40 6.19 -3.55 -10.75
CA GLN A 40 5.98 -2.79 -9.54
C GLN A 40 6.94 -3.40 -8.53
N PRO A 41 7.99 -2.67 -8.11
CA PRO A 41 8.80 -3.13 -7.00
C PRO A 41 7.86 -3.30 -5.81
N GLN A 42 7.71 -4.55 -5.35
CA GLN A 42 6.93 -4.85 -4.17
C GLN A 42 7.57 -4.08 -3.02
N SER A 43 6.86 -3.06 -2.52
CA SER A 43 7.33 -2.32 -1.34
C SER A 43 7.42 -3.31 -0.18
N LYS A 44 8.59 -3.38 0.43
CA LYS A 44 8.82 -4.24 1.59
C LYS A 44 7.87 -3.85 2.72
N THR A 45 7.35 -4.81 3.42
CA THR A 45 6.55 -4.56 4.62
C THR A 45 7.45 -4.05 5.76
N GLY A 46 6.87 -3.31 6.68
CA GLY A 46 7.61 -2.84 7.87
C GLY A 46 8.22 -3.98 8.69
N LYS A 47 7.57 -5.15 8.70
CA LYS A 47 8.08 -6.36 9.34
C LYS A 47 9.36 -6.86 8.66
N GLU A 48 9.36 -6.97 7.34
CA GLU A 48 10.53 -7.41 6.56
C GLU A 48 11.71 -6.45 6.73
N ILE A 49 11.45 -5.14 6.68
CA ILE A 49 12.48 -4.13 6.89
C ILE A 49 13.05 -4.24 8.30
N PHE A 50 12.18 -4.39 9.31
CA PHE A 50 12.57 -4.55 10.70
C PHE A 50 13.42 -5.80 10.92
N GLN A 51 12.99 -6.94 10.39
CA GLN A 51 13.72 -8.20 10.52
C GLN A 51 15.11 -8.14 9.88
N ALA A 52 15.22 -7.49 8.72
CA ALA A 52 16.49 -7.39 8.00
C ALA A 52 17.51 -6.43 8.64
N ASN A 53 17.05 -5.39 9.34
CA ASN A 53 17.94 -4.29 9.76
C ASN A 53 17.98 -4.02 11.27
N CYS A 54 16.91 -4.36 11.98
CA CYS A 54 16.70 -3.91 13.36
C CYS A 54 16.68 -5.04 14.38
N SER A 55 16.18 -6.22 13.98
CA SER A 55 15.94 -7.34 14.89
C SER A 55 17.20 -7.85 15.60
N VAL A 56 18.36 -7.66 15.03
CA VAL A 56 19.66 -8.02 15.64
C VAL A 56 19.86 -7.35 17.01
N CYS A 57 19.38 -6.11 17.16
CA CYS A 57 19.44 -5.36 18.41
C CYS A 57 18.08 -5.24 19.12
N HIS A 58 16.98 -5.33 18.35
CA HIS A 58 15.63 -5.06 18.85
C HIS A 58 14.68 -6.29 18.77
N ILE A 59 15.22 -7.49 18.90
CA ILE A 59 14.42 -8.72 18.87
C ILE A 59 13.30 -8.66 19.93
N GLY A 60 12.06 -8.97 19.53
CA GLY A 60 10.90 -8.89 20.41
C GLY A 60 10.66 -7.52 21.03
N GLY A 61 11.10 -6.44 20.35
CA GLY A 61 10.98 -5.07 20.85
C GLY A 61 11.93 -4.72 22.00
N THR A 62 12.92 -5.55 22.28
CA THR A 62 13.96 -5.27 23.30
C THR A 62 15.01 -4.27 22.79
N ASN A 63 16.03 -4.02 23.59
CA ASN A 63 17.24 -3.36 23.18
C ASN A 63 18.40 -4.04 23.94
N ILE A 64 19.25 -4.75 23.19
CA ILE A 64 20.35 -5.53 23.79
C ILE A 64 21.50 -4.69 24.29
N ILE A 65 21.61 -3.41 23.85
CA ILE A 65 22.70 -2.51 24.25
C ILE A 65 22.28 -1.65 25.44
N ILE A 66 21.07 -1.07 25.41
CA ILE A 66 20.52 -0.19 26.43
C ILE A 66 19.10 -0.68 26.77
N PRO A 67 18.92 -1.68 27.66
CA PRO A 67 17.64 -2.36 27.88
C PRO A 67 16.47 -1.43 28.24
N GLU A 68 16.71 -0.33 28.93
CA GLU A 68 15.72 0.67 29.28
C GLU A 68 15.20 1.47 28.08
N LYS A 69 15.93 1.48 26.97
CA LYS A 69 15.56 2.12 25.71
C LYS A 69 15.03 1.11 24.68
N ASN A 70 14.17 0.20 25.15
CA ASN A 70 13.51 -0.76 24.29
C ASN A 70 12.33 -0.12 23.52
N LEU A 71 11.73 -0.89 22.60
CA LEU A 71 10.67 -0.41 21.71
C LEU A 71 9.26 -0.63 22.27
N LYS A 72 9.12 -1.05 23.53
CA LYS A 72 7.83 -1.23 24.16
C LYS A 72 7.18 0.13 24.46
N LYS A 73 5.84 0.16 24.48
CA LYS A 73 5.06 1.39 24.62
C LYS A 73 5.57 2.31 25.74
N ASN A 74 5.68 1.79 26.96
CA ASN A 74 6.08 2.60 28.12
C ASN A 74 7.49 3.18 27.97
N SER A 75 8.42 2.45 27.35
CA SER A 75 9.76 2.92 27.10
C SER A 75 9.79 4.02 26.03
N LEU A 76 9.03 3.85 24.95
CA LEU A 76 8.90 4.88 23.91
C LEU A 76 8.31 6.18 24.47
N GLU A 77 7.26 6.08 25.28
CA GLU A 77 6.62 7.23 25.95
C GLU A 77 7.60 7.94 26.89
N ALA A 78 8.28 7.19 27.76
CA ALA A 78 9.23 7.74 28.71
C ALA A 78 10.44 8.44 28.06
N ASN A 79 10.77 8.05 26.82
CA ASN A 79 11.88 8.65 26.06
C ASN A 79 11.42 9.67 25.00
N GLY A 80 10.14 10.02 24.94
CA GLY A 80 9.57 10.94 23.93
C GLY A 80 9.61 10.40 22.50
N MET A 81 9.63 9.07 22.35
CA MET A 81 9.78 8.36 21.07
C MET A 81 8.45 7.76 20.57
N ASN A 82 7.32 8.14 21.16
CA ASN A 82 6.00 7.59 20.85
C ASN A 82 5.28 8.26 19.67
N SER A 83 6.03 8.73 18.69
CA SER A 83 5.47 9.32 17.47
C SER A 83 6.23 8.86 16.22
N LEU A 84 5.54 8.86 15.06
CA LEU A 84 6.17 8.53 13.78
C LEU A 84 7.41 9.39 13.53
N ASN A 85 7.28 10.70 13.68
CA ASN A 85 8.38 11.64 13.43
C ASN A 85 9.61 11.37 14.32
N ALA A 86 9.40 11.11 15.62
CA ALA A 86 10.49 10.83 16.53
C ALA A 86 11.21 9.52 16.17
N ILE A 87 10.44 8.47 15.85
CA ILE A 87 10.99 7.18 15.43
C ILE A 87 11.72 7.31 14.10
N SER A 88 11.12 7.96 13.08
CA SER A 88 11.75 8.19 11.79
C SER A 88 13.06 8.99 11.95
N TYR A 89 13.04 10.04 12.73
CA TYR A 89 14.23 10.83 13.02
C TYR A 89 15.35 9.98 13.62
N GLN A 90 15.00 9.11 14.59
CA GLN A 90 15.96 8.20 15.23
C GLN A 90 16.53 7.17 14.24
N ILE A 91 15.69 6.64 13.35
CA ILE A 91 16.11 5.69 12.30
C ILE A 91 17.08 6.39 11.34
N ILE A 92 16.74 7.59 10.88
CA ILE A 92 17.58 8.36 9.95
C ILE A 92 18.96 8.66 10.53
N ASN A 93 18.99 9.18 11.75
CA ASN A 93 20.21 9.76 12.32
C ASN A 93 20.99 8.79 13.22
N GLY A 94 20.34 7.74 13.72
CA GLY A 94 20.93 6.90 14.76
C GLY A 94 21.14 7.65 16.06
N LYS A 95 21.60 6.98 17.11
CA LYS A 95 22.03 7.59 18.37
C LYS A 95 22.77 6.58 19.23
N ASN A 96 23.88 6.98 19.84
CA ASN A 96 24.70 6.10 20.68
C ASN A 96 25.09 4.82 19.93
N GLY A 97 24.71 3.62 20.44
CA GLY A 97 24.97 2.34 19.79
C GLY A 97 24.07 2.01 18.60
N MET A 98 23.02 2.80 18.30
CA MET A 98 22.17 2.60 17.15
C MET A 98 22.75 3.32 15.91
N PRO A 99 23.06 2.59 14.83
CA PRO A 99 23.59 3.21 13.61
C PRO A 99 22.53 4.05 12.90
N ALA A 100 22.98 4.99 12.07
CA ALA A 100 22.12 5.75 11.16
C ALA A 100 21.72 4.89 9.94
N PHE A 101 20.46 4.98 9.53
CA PHE A 101 19.92 4.30 8.36
C PHE A 101 19.52 5.26 7.23
N GLY A 102 19.55 6.57 7.45
CA GLY A 102 19.40 7.55 6.39
C GLY A 102 20.49 7.34 5.32
N GLY A 103 20.13 7.17 4.06
CA GLY A 103 21.06 6.78 2.99
C GLY A 103 21.32 5.28 2.83
N ARG A 104 20.77 4.43 3.73
CA ARG A 104 20.75 2.96 3.60
C ARG A 104 19.37 2.45 3.30
N LEU A 105 18.34 3.09 3.84
CA LEU A 105 16.93 2.86 3.57
C LEU A 105 16.37 4.06 2.81
N GLN A 106 15.42 3.81 1.91
CA GLN A 106 14.67 4.86 1.23
C GLN A 106 13.73 5.55 2.21
N GLU A 107 13.36 6.79 1.94
CA GLU A 107 12.46 7.56 2.81
C GLU A 107 11.14 6.83 3.09
N GLU A 108 10.54 6.25 2.05
CA GLU A 108 9.34 5.43 2.16
C GLU A 108 9.54 4.19 3.06
N GLU A 109 10.69 3.50 2.95
CA GLU A 109 11.03 2.36 3.81
C GLU A 109 11.15 2.79 5.28
N ILE A 110 11.67 3.98 5.55
CA ILE A 110 11.79 4.54 6.90
C ILE A 110 10.42 4.84 7.50
N GLU A 111 9.50 5.43 6.73
CA GLU A 111 8.15 5.72 7.17
C GLU A 111 7.36 4.42 7.47
N ILE A 112 7.43 3.44 6.59
CA ILE A 112 6.82 2.13 6.77
C ILE A 112 7.38 1.44 8.01
N LEU A 113 8.69 1.50 8.22
CA LEU A 113 9.37 0.93 9.38
C LEU A 113 8.97 1.63 10.68
N ALA A 114 8.94 2.96 10.71
CA ALA A 114 8.52 3.74 11.87
C ALA A 114 7.08 3.45 12.26
N SER A 115 6.19 3.35 11.27
CA SER A 115 4.79 2.97 11.46
C SER A 115 4.66 1.55 12.05
N TYR A 116 5.46 0.61 11.54
CA TYR A 116 5.50 -0.75 12.06
C TYR A 116 5.93 -0.79 13.53
N VAL A 117 7.04 -0.11 13.88
CA VAL A 117 7.56 -0.05 15.25
C VAL A 117 6.51 0.55 16.20
N LEU A 118 5.89 1.67 15.81
CA LEU A 118 4.88 2.32 16.62
C LEU A 118 3.66 1.40 16.84
N LYS A 119 3.19 0.72 15.79
CA LYS A 119 2.09 -0.24 15.88
C LYS A 119 2.44 -1.42 16.80
N GLN A 120 3.63 -2.01 16.64
CA GLN A 120 4.07 -3.14 17.45
C GLN A 120 4.29 -2.76 18.93
N SER A 121 4.66 -1.53 19.19
CA SER A 121 4.80 -1.05 20.59
C SER A 121 3.50 -1.14 21.38
N LEU A 122 2.33 -1.00 20.75
CA LEU A 122 1.03 -1.07 21.38
C LEU A 122 0.72 -2.47 21.94
N THR A 123 1.23 -3.53 21.32
CA THR A 123 1.13 -4.92 21.76
C THR A 123 2.38 -5.39 22.50
N ASN A 124 3.34 -4.47 22.77
CA ASN A 124 4.66 -4.80 23.32
C ASN A 124 5.42 -5.87 22.52
N PHE A 125 5.23 -5.88 21.18
CA PHE A 125 5.83 -6.85 20.26
C PHE A 125 5.38 -8.30 20.51
N ALA A 126 4.18 -8.52 21.03
CA ALA A 126 3.67 -9.86 21.34
C ALA A 126 3.45 -10.74 20.09
N ASP A 127 3.26 -10.13 18.93
CA ASP A 127 2.90 -10.82 17.67
C ASP A 127 4.13 -11.09 16.76
N ASN A 128 5.35 -11.10 17.30
CA ASN A 128 6.60 -11.33 16.57
C ASN A 128 7.28 -12.63 16.93
#